data_ac5a01f62d9a565faecf96a0f6b3655e
#
_entry.id   ac5a01f62d9a565faecf96a0f6b3655e
#
_cell.length_a   1.000
_cell.length_b   1.000
_cell.length_c   1.000
_cell.angle_alpha   90.00
_cell.angle_beta   90.00
_cell.angle_gamma   90.00
#
_symmetry.space_group_name_H-M   'P 1'
#
loop_
_entity.id
_entity.type
_entity.pdbx_description
1 polymer ?
#
loop_
_entity_poly.entity_id
_entity_poly.type
_entity_poly.pdbx_seq_one_letter_code
_entity_poly.pdbx_strand_id
1 'polypeptide(L)'
;MIKLLLDVDTGIDDALALFFLAHAQKQGQLEILGSTTVGGNAEVAQTTLNTLKIWEMLELEIPVASGAERPLLGPLETAPFVHGDDGLGNTFLSVPRESASEESAVDMILRLSHEYFGELTMLTTAPLTNIAVALLRDTSLAGRIRNLVIMGGAVFSGNVSAVAEANITNDPEAARIVFRSGMEITLVGLDVTNEVYWEEADLEPLVKIGN
;
A
#
# COMPACT_ATOMS: atom_id res chain seq x y z
N MET A 1 -19.81 -7.46 2.56
CA MET A 1 -18.96 -6.31 2.13
C MET A 1 -17.59 -6.52 2.77
N ILE A 2 -16.51 -6.43 2.01
CA ILE A 2 -15.14 -6.63 2.50
C ILE A 2 -14.75 -5.44 3.36
N LYS A 3 -14.25 -5.68 4.58
CA LYS A 3 -13.65 -4.66 5.45
C LYS A 3 -12.16 -4.57 5.11
N LEU A 4 -11.72 -3.44 4.56
CA LEU A 4 -10.40 -3.30 3.96
C LEU A 4 -9.55 -2.27 4.69
N LEU A 5 -8.34 -2.66 5.09
CA LEU A 5 -7.26 -1.76 5.50
C LEU A 5 -6.15 -1.82 4.46
N LEU A 6 -5.70 -0.66 4.02
CA LEU A 6 -4.60 -0.52 3.06
C LEU A 6 -3.28 -0.26 3.77
N ASP A 7 -2.18 -0.80 3.23
CA ASP A 7 -0.81 -0.43 3.62
C ASP A 7 -0.03 -0.14 2.34
N VAL A 8 0.31 1.13 2.11
CA VAL A 8 0.76 1.65 0.82
C VAL A 8 1.98 2.55 0.96
N ASP A 9 2.80 2.65 -0.07
CA ASP A 9 3.88 3.64 -0.19
C ASP A 9 3.66 4.57 -1.38
N THR A 10 2.48 5.14 -1.48
CA THR A 10 1.79 5.73 -2.61
C THR A 10 2.70 6.37 -3.65
N GLY A 11 2.98 5.58 -4.68
CA GLY A 11 3.54 5.93 -5.95
C GLY A 11 2.47 6.05 -7.05
N ILE A 12 2.89 6.01 -8.32
CA ILE A 12 1.98 6.14 -9.47
C ILE A 12 0.99 4.96 -9.56
N ASP A 13 1.47 3.75 -9.40
CA ASP A 13 0.70 2.52 -9.45
C ASP A 13 -0.21 2.35 -8.23
N ASP A 14 0.26 2.71 -7.03
CA ASP A 14 -0.61 2.80 -5.84
C ASP A 14 -1.76 3.78 -6.06
N ALA A 15 -1.50 4.95 -6.66
CA ALA A 15 -2.55 5.91 -6.97
C ALA A 15 -3.64 5.29 -7.84
N LEU A 16 -3.27 4.51 -8.88
CA LEU A 16 -4.23 3.79 -9.71
C LEU A 16 -5.00 2.73 -8.91
N ALA A 17 -4.33 2.01 -8.01
CA ALA A 17 -4.99 1.06 -7.10
C ALA A 17 -6.01 1.76 -6.19
N LEU A 18 -5.68 2.94 -5.63
CA LEU A 18 -6.59 3.73 -4.81
C LEU A 18 -7.81 4.21 -5.62
N PHE A 19 -7.65 4.62 -6.88
CA PHE A 19 -8.77 4.95 -7.76
C PHE A 19 -9.71 3.76 -7.97
N PHE A 20 -9.15 2.58 -8.25
CA PHE A 20 -9.92 1.36 -8.42
C PHE A 20 -10.69 0.99 -7.14
N LEU A 21 -10.04 1.03 -5.98
CA LEU A 21 -10.65 0.72 -4.69
C LEU A 21 -11.73 1.72 -4.30
N ALA A 22 -11.54 3.01 -4.57
CA ALA A 22 -12.56 4.04 -4.39
C ALA A 22 -13.81 3.75 -5.24
N HIS A 23 -13.63 3.34 -6.50
CA HIS A 23 -14.73 2.93 -7.35
C HIS A 23 -15.46 1.70 -6.76
N ALA A 24 -14.72 0.68 -6.35
CA ALA A 24 -15.30 -0.52 -5.74
C ALA A 24 -16.08 -0.21 -4.45
N GLN A 25 -15.59 0.73 -3.61
CA GLN A 25 -16.32 1.23 -2.46
C GLN A 25 -17.61 1.93 -2.85
N LYS A 26 -17.58 2.82 -3.85
CA LYS A 26 -18.79 3.49 -4.38
C LYS A 26 -19.82 2.51 -4.94
N GLN A 27 -19.39 1.33 -5.40
CA GLN A 27 -20.27 0.23 -5.83
C GLN A 27 -20.75 -0.67 -4.66
N GLY A 28 -20.35 -0.39 -3.43
CA GLY A 28 -20.73 -1.17 -2.25
C GLY A 28 -20.09 -2.57 -2.16
N GLN A 29 -18.99 -2.81 -2.89
CA GLN A 29 -18.29 -4.09 -2.89
C GLN A 29 -17.37 -4.25 -1.66
N LEU A 30 -16.79 -3.15 -1.20
CA LEU A 30 -15.90 -3.09 -0.04
C LEU A 30 -16.12 -1.79 0.76
N GLU A 31 -15.54 -1.75 1.95
CA GLU A 31 -15.45 -0.57 2.81
C GLU A 31 -14.00 -0.38 3.23
N ILE A 32 -13.41 0.75 2.83
CA ILE A 32 -12.05 1.14 3.20
C ILE A 32 -12.11 1.75 4.60
N LEU A 33 -11.51 1.09 5.58
CA LEU A 33 -11.52 1.51 6.98
C LEU A 33 -10.39 2.49 7.32
N GLY A 34 -9.35 2.49 6.51
CA GLY A 34 -8.18 3.33 6.68
C GLY A 34 -7.07 2.97 5.70
N SER A 35 -6.07 3.84 5.64
CA SER A 35 -4.81 3.61 4.92
C SER A 35 -3.64 3.85 5.87
N THR A 36 -2.73 2.92 5.93
CA THR A 36 -1.41 3.09 6.56
C THR A 36 -0.37 3.34 5.49
N THR A 37 0.67 4.11 5.81
CA THR A 37 1.72 4.41 4.86
C THR A 37 3.09 4.01 5.38
N VAL A 38 4.03 3.77 4.50
CA VAL A 38 5.39 3.35 4.81
C VAL A 38 6.37 4.01 3.84
N GLY A 39 7.62 4.13 4.22
CA GLY A 39 8.70 4.49 3.29
C GLY A 39 8.97 3.34 2.33
N GLY A 40 9.07 3.66 1.05
CA GLY A 40 9.31 2.72 -0.04
C GLY A 40 9.57 3.49 -1.34
N ASN A 41 8.57 3.67 -2.18
CA ASN A 41 8.69 4.46 -3.44
C ASN A 41 9.24 5.87 -3.19
N ALA A 42 8.88 6.47 -2.06
CA ALA A 42 9.40 7.73 -1.54
C ALA A 42 9.57 7.65 -0.01
N GLU A 43 10.07 8.72 0.61
CA GLU A 43 10.06 8.86 2.07
C GLU A 43 8.63 8.85 2.62
N VAL A 44 8.42 8.32 3.84
CA VAL A 44 7.08 8.14 4.42
C VAL A 44 6.27 9.43 4.49
N ALA A 45 6.91 10.57 4.72
CA ALA A 45 6.23 11.87 4.71
C ALA A 45 5.60 12.16 3.34
N GLN A 46 6.30 11.80 2.24
CA GLN A 46 5.82 12.00 0.89
C GLN A 46 4.74 10.97 0.52
N THR A 47 4.92 9.69 0.87
CA THR A 47 3.91 8.65 0.61
C THR A 47 2.61 8.93 1.36
N THR A 48 2.70 9.42 2.63
CA THR A 48 1.55 9.87 3.42
C THR A 48 0.84 11.05 2.75
N LEU A 49 1.61 12.05 2.34
CA LEU A 49 1.08 13.23 1.64
C LEU A 49 0.37 12.82 0.34
N ASN A 50 0.96 11.92 -0.43
CA ASN A 50 0.40 11.44 -1.68
C ASN A 50 -0.91 10.67 -1.46
N THR A 51 -0.97 9.81 -0.45
CA THR A 51 -2.20 9.09 -0.07
C THR A 51 -3.34 10.05 0.26
N LEU A 52 -3.06 11.08 1.07
CA LEU A 52 -4.03 12.12 1.43
C LEU A 52 -4.52 12.89 0.19
N LYS A 53 -3.60 13.28 -0.71
CA LYS A 53 -3.96 13.98 -1.97
C LYS A 53 -4.92 13.15 -2.82
N ILE A 54 -4.67 11.85 -2.94
CA ILE A 54 -5.52 10.96 -3.74
C ILE A 54 -6.89 10.81 -3.11
N TRP A 55 -6.99 10.60 -1.79
CA TRP A 55 -8.29 10.52 -1.12
C TRP A 55 -9.09 11.80 -1.22
N GLU A 56 -8.44 12.98 -1.05
CA GLU A 56 -9.11 14.26 -1.23
C GLU A 56 -9.60 14.46 -2.67
N MET A 57 -8.79 14.12 -3.67
CA MET A 57 -9.19 14.18 -5.08
C MET A 57 -10.41 13.30 -5.38
N LEU A 58 -10.53 12.16 -4.71
CA LEU A 58 -11.64 11.22 -4.86
C LEU A 58 -12.86 11.57 -4.00
N GLU A 59 -12.77 12.65 -3.23
CA GLU A 59 -13.81 13.11 -2.29
C GLU A 59 -14.17 12.03 -1.26
N LEU A 60 -13.15 11.31 -0.74
CA LEU A 60 -13.29 10.27 0.28
C LEU A 60 -12.54 10.66 1.55
N GLU A 61 -13.23 10.60 2.68
CA GLU A 61 -12.67 10.85 4.02
C GLU A 61 -12.15 9.53 4.60
N ILE A 62 -11.03 9.04 4.09
CA ILE A 62 -10.37 7.82 4.57
C ILE A 62 -9.25 8.21 5.53
N PRO A 63 -9.26 7.75 6.81
CA PRO A 63 -8.17 8.00 7.74
C PRO A 63 -6.84 7.49 7.20
N VAL A 64 -5.79 8.32 7.28
CA VAL A 64 -4.43 7.95 6.85
C VAL A 64 -3.49 8.03 8.04
N ALA A 65 -2.82 6.94 8.39
CA ALA A 65 -1.84 6.87 9.47
C ALA A 65 -0.43 6.66 8.91
N SER A 66 0.48 7.54 9.30
CA SER A 66 1.90 7.44 8.93
C SER A 66 2.58 6.32 9.72
N GLY A 67 3.44 5.56 9.06
CA GLY A 67 4.12 4.41 9.63
C GLY A 67 5.65 4.49 9.56
N ALA A 68 6.29 3.35 9.27
CA ALA A 68 7.72 3.22 9.31
C ALA A 68 8.42 4.08 8.25
N GLU A 69 9.41 4.85 8.69
CA GLU A 69 10.23 5.70 7.83
C GLU A 69 11.25 4.91 7.02
N ARG A 70 11.61 3.72 7.49
CA ARG A 70 12.69 2.89 6.91
C ARG A 70 12.46 1.41 7.24
N PRO A 71 13.14 0.51 6.50
CA PRO A 71 13.15 -0.93 6.77
C PRO A 71 13.58 -1.26 8.21
N LEU A 72 13.27 -2.48 8.66
CA LEU A 72 13.75 -2.99 9.96
C LEU A 72 15.27 -2.98 10.06
N LEU A 73 15.95 -3.28 8.96
CA LEU A 73 17.42 -3.22 8.85
C LEU A 73 17.82 -2.49 7.56
N GLY A 74 18.92 -1.74 7.65
CA GLY A 74 19.47 -1.04 6.49
C GLY A 74 18.83 0.31 6.18
N PRO A 75 19.25 0.94 5.08
CA PRO A 75 18.70 2.20 4.59
C PRO A 75 17.39 1.99 3.82
N LEU A 76 16.58 3.03 3.72
CA LEU A 76 15.48 3.11 2.78
C LEU A 76 16.04 3.35 1.36
N GLU A 77 15.60 2.58 0.38
CA GLU A 77 15.88 2.80 -1.02
C GLU A 77 14.60 3.28 -1.73
N THR A 78 14.60 4.55 -2.15
CA THR A 78 13.47 5.16 -2.86
C THR A 78 13.65 5.07 -4.38
N ALA A 79 12.55 5.25 -5.13
CA ALA A 79 12.52 5.07 -6.58
C ALA A 79 12.06 6.33 -7.35
N PRO A 80 12.71 7.52 -7.19
CA PRO A 80 12.31 8.73 -7.90
C PRO A 80 12.47 8.61 -9.41
N PHE A 81 13.34 7.71 -9.88
CA PHE A 81 13.54 7.43 -11.31
C PHE A 81 12.33 6.71 -11.94
N VAL A 82 11.43 6.12 -11.14
CA VAL A 82 10.17 5.50 -11.57
C VAL A 82 9.00 6.44 -11.30
N HIS A 83 8.90 6.94 -10.06
CA HIS A 83 7.71 7.64 -9.56
C HIS A 83 7.79 9.16 -9.62
N GLY A 84 8.91 9.74 -10.12
CA GLY A 84 9.14 11.19 -10.08
C GLY A 84 9.57 11.70 -8.71
N ASP A 85 9.97 12.97 -8.64
CA ASP A 85 10.47 13.60 -7.41
C ASP A 85 9.36 13.75 -6.34
N ASP A 86 8.11 13.92 -6.78
CA ASP A 86 6.93 14.00 -5.92
C ASP A 86 6.28 12.64 -5.62
N GLY A 87 6.82 11.56 -6.19
CA GLY A 87 6.25 10.22 -6.09
C GLY A 87 4.99 9.98 -6.92
N LEU A 88 4.48 10.98 -7.64
CA LEU A 88 3.26 10.93 -8.46
C LEU A 88 3.50 11.40 -9.90
N GLY A 89 4.68 11.07 -10.46
CA GLY A 89 5.01 11.40 -11.86
C GLY A 89 5.25 12.88 -12.09
N ASN A 90 5.64 13.64 -11.08
CA ASN A 90 5.83 15.09 -11.11
C ASN A 90 4.55 15.86 -11.48
N THR A 91 3.41 15.37 -11.00
CA THR A 91 2.11 16.04 -11.18
C THR A 91 1.92 17.25 -10.29
N PHE A 92 2.70 17.33 -9.20
CA PHE A 92 2.70 18.44 -8.23
C PHE A 92 1.30 18.83 -7.76
N LEU A 93 0.47 17.83 -7.44
CA LEU A 93 -0.88 18.04 -6.92
C LEU A 93 -0.85 18.95 -5.69
N SER A 94 -1.91 19.73 -5.49
CA SER A 94 -2.05 20.65 -4.36
C SER A 94 -1.92 19.95 -3.02
N VAL A 95 -1.50 20.68 -2.01
CA VAL A 95 -1.42 20.18 -0.63
C VAL A 95 -2.85 19.88 -0.16
N PRO A 96 -3.11 18.69 0.41
CA PRO A 96 -4.44 18.33 0.89
C PRO A 96 -4.82 19.16 2.12
N ARG A 97 -6.13 19.29 2.36
CA ARG A 97 -6.68 19.99 3.54
C ARG A 97 -6.56 19.13 4.78
N GLU A 98 -6.81 17.83 4.60
CA GLU A 98 -6.74 16.87 5.69
C GLU A 98 -5.30 16.55 6.05
N SER A 99 -5.07 16.27 7.31
CA SER A 99 -3.79 15.82 7.85
C SER A 99 -3.84 14.33 8.18
N ALA A 100 -2.67 13.72 8.24
CA ALA A 100 -2.56 12.35 8.74
C ALA A 100 -3.10 12.25 10.18
N SER A 101 -3.62 11.08 10.52
CA SER A 101 -4.03 10.73 11.88
C SER A 101 -2.87 10.90 12.86
N GLU A 102 -3.19 11.28 14.11
CA GLU A 102 -2.22 11.23 15.21
C GLU A 102 -1.86 9.79 15.61
N GLU A 103 -2.72 8.84 15.26
CA GLU A 103 -2.49 7.42 15.46
C GLU A 103 -1.41 6.91 14.49
N SER A 104 -0.46 6.11 14.98
CA SER A 104 0.54 5.48 14.12
C SER A 104 -0.07 4.37 13.26
N ALA A 105 0.59 4.04 12.12
CA ALA A 105 0.17 2.92 11.28
C ALA A 105 0.02 1.62 12.06
N VAL A 106 0.96 1.31 12.95
CA VAL A 106 0.94 0.10 13.79
C VAL A 106 -0.24 0.10 14.75
N ASP A 107 -0.55 1.24 15.37
CA ASP A 107 -1.70 1.36 16.27
C ASP A 107 -3.02 1.20 15.51
N MET A 108 -3.15 1.80 14.32
CA MET A 108 -4.31 1.64 13.45
C MET A 108 -4.51 0.17 13.03
N ILE A 109 -3.45 -0.52 12.61
CA ILE A 109 -3.50 -1.95 12.24
C ILE A 109 -4.01 -2.77 13.44
N LEU A 110 -3.43 -2.57 14.62
CA LEU A 110 -3.82 -3.32 15.80
C LEU A 110 -5.25 -3.01 16.23
N ARG A 111 -5.65 -1.74 16.28
CA ARG A 111 -7.01 -1.32 16.64
C ARG A 111 -8.05 -1.91 15.71
N LEU A 112 -7.90 -1.72 14.40
CA LEU A 112 -8.85 -2.23 13.41
C LEU A 112 -8.90 -3.76 13.41
N SER A 113 -7.78 -4.45 13.67
CA SER A 113 -7.78 -5.91 13.79
C SER A 113 -8.58 -6.43 14.98
N HIS A 114 -8.66 -5.65 16.07
CA HIS A 114 -9.53 -5.97 17.21
C HIS A 114 -10.99 -5.65 16.93
N GLU A 115 -11.25 -4.48 16.33
CA GLU A 115 -12.59 -4.00 16.01
C GLU A 115 -13.30 -4.90 14.99
N TYR A 116 -12.57 -5.37 13.97
CA TYR A 116 -13.07 -6.22 12.89
C TYR A 116 -12.46 -7.63 12.95
N PHE A 117 -12.47 -8.24 14.14
CA PHE A 117 -11.86 -9.54 14.40
C PHE A 117 -12.36 -10.62 13.44
N GLY A 118 -11.45 -11.22 12.66
CA GLY A 118 -11.76 -12.26 11.69
C GLY A 118 -12.49 -11.78 10.42
N GLU A 119 -12.74 -10.48 10.29
CA GLU A 119 -13.38 -9.86 9.12
C GLU A 119 -12.44 -8.96 8.33
N LEU A 120 -11.39 -8.43 8.99
CA LEU A 120 -10.46 -7.48 8.38
C LEU A 120 -9.61 -8.15 7.30
N THR A 121 -9.71 -7.65 6.07
CA THR A 121 -8.77 -7.94 5.00
C THR A 121 -7.75 -6.79 4.95
N MET A 122 -6.47 -7.13 4.87
CA MET A 122 -5.42 -6.15 4.60
C MET A 122 -4.93 -6.32 3.16
N LEU A 123 -4.75 -5.20 2.46
CA LEU A 123 -4.09 -5.15 1.16
C LEU A 123 -2.86 -4.27 1.28
N THR A 124 -1.71 -4.82 0.94
CA THR A 124 -0.46 -4.07 0.89
C THR A 124 0.16 -4.11 -0.50
N THR A 125 0.57 -2.94 -0.97
CA THR A 125 1.32 -2.73 -2.21
C THR A 125 2.71 -2.18 -1.94
N ALA A 126 3.17 -2.25 -0.68
CA ALA A 126 4.34 -1.61 -0.12
C ALA A 126 5.28 -2.59 0.60
N PRO A 127 6.48 -2.16 1.04
CA PRO A 127 7.31 -2.92 1.97
C PRO A 127 6.56 -3.30 3.24
N LEU A 128 6.75 -4.52 3.73
CA LEU A 128 5.93 -5.12 4.79
C LEU A 128 6.29 -4.65 6.21
N THR A 129 7.03 -3.57 6.35
CA THR A 129 7.60 -3.08 7.62
C THR A 129 6.52 -2.81 8.68
N ASN A 130 5.44 -2.10 8.32
CA ASN A 130 4.36 -1.79 9.26
C ASN A 130 3.70 -3.06 9.80
N ILE A 131 3.41 -4.02 8.92
CA ILE A 131 2.76 -5.28 9.28
C ILE A 131 3.69 -6.13 10.17
N ALA A 132 4.98 -6.17 9.83
CA ALA A 132 5.98 -6.87 10.64
C ALA A 132 6.11 -6.27 12.04
N VAL A 133 6.16 -4.94 12.17
CA VAL A 133 6.21 -4.25 13.46
C VAL A 133 4.93 -4.52 14.27
N ALA A 134 3.76 -4.49 13.63
CA ALA A 134 2.50 -4.83 14.28
C ALA A 134 2.50 -6.28 14.83
N LEU A 135 3.01 -7.25 14.04
CA LEU A 135 3.18 -8.65 14.46
C LEU A 135 4.18 -8.82 15.60
N LEU A 136 5.29 -8.07 15.58
CA LEU A 136 6.28 -8.11 16.65
C LEU A 136 5.74 -7.52 17.96
N ARG A 137 4.87 -6.51 17.86
CA ARG A 137 4.21 -5.88 19.01
C ARG A 137 3.07 -6.74 19.58
N ASP A 138 2.33 -7.42 18.72
CA ASP A 138 1.23 -8.31 19.10
C ASP A 138 1.16 -9.52 18.15
N THR A 139 1.74 -10.63 18.58
CA THR A 139 1.80 -11.87 17.80
C THR A 139 0.41 -12.49 17.55
N SER A 140 -0.62 -12.12 18.32
CA SER A 140 -1.98 -12.59 18.11
C SER A 140 -2.68 -11.91 16.92
N LEU A 141 -2.09 -10.86 16.34
CA LEU A 141 -2.58 -10.20 15.13
C LEU A 141 -2.87 -11.18 14.01
N ALA A 142 -1.98 -12.18 13.83
CA ALA A 142 -2.14 -13.17 12.77
C ALA A 142 -3.49 -13.92 12.80
N GLY A 143 -4.02 -14.20 13.98
CA GLY A 143 -5.32 -14.87 14.15
C GLY A 143 -6.53 -13.95 14.02
N ARG A 144 -6.33 -12.64 13.93
CA ARG A 144 -7.41 -11.65 13.80
C ARG A 144 -7.65 -11.20 12.36
N ILE A 145 -6.65 -11.31 11.51
CA ILE A 145 -6.75 -10.92 10.10
C ILE A 145 -7.39 -12.06 9.30
N ARG A 146 -8.42 -11.73 8.53
CA ARG A 146 -9.11 -12.68 7.66
C ARG A 146 -8.23 -13.13 6.50
N ASN A 147 -7.59 -12.16 5.83
CA ASN A 147 -6.67 -12.39 4.71
C ASN A 147 -5.72 -11.21 4.56
N LEU A 148 -4.47 -11.49 4.25
CA LEU A 148 -3.47 -10.50 3.88
C LEU A 148 -3.14 -10.67 2.39
N VAL A 149 -3.53 -9.69 1.58
CA VAL A 149 -3.21 -9.65 0.15
C VAL A 149 -1.96 -8.78 -0.02
N ILE A 150 -0.92 -9.33 -0.62
CA ILE A 150 0.38 -8.68 -0.80
C ILE A 150 0.69 -8.58 -2.30
N MET A 151 0.89 -7.35 -2.80
CA MET A 151 1.63 -7.16 -4.04
C MET A 151 3.13 -7.17 -3.70
N GLY A 152 3.86 -8.12 -4.25
CA GLY A 152 5.30 -8.23 -3.99
C GLY A 152 5.87 -9.57 -4.37
N GLY A 153 7.19 -9.63 -4.45
CA GLY A 153 7.91 -10.84 -4.78
C GLY A 153 7.81 -11.29 -6.25
N ALA A 154 8.52 -12.33 -6.57
CA ALA A 154 8.54 -12.93 -7.89
C ALA A 154 8.96 -14.41 -7.81
N VAL A 155 8.46 -15.23 -8.72
CA VAL A 155 8.85 -16.63 -8.86
C VAL A 155 9.97 -16.78 -9.89
N PHE A 156 9.89 -16.05 -11.02
CA PHE A 156 10.82 -16.23 -12.15
C PHE A 156 11.80 -15.07 -12.29
N SER A 157 11.37 -13.81 -12.24
CA SER A 157 12.24 -12.66 -12.47
C SER A 157 11.87 -11.48 -11.59
N GLY A 158 12.89 -10.79 -11.05
CA GLY A 158 12.71 -9.58 -10.28
C GLY A 158 12.65 -8.30 -11.14
N ASN A 159 12.47 -7.15 -10.49
CA ASN A 159 12.54 -5.82 -11.12
C ASN A 159 13.65 -4.93 -10.53
N VAL A 160 14.15 -5.25 -9.34
CA VAL A 160 15.31 -4.58 -8.73
C VAL A 160 16.60 -5.33 -9.03
N SER A 161 16.53 -6.66 -9.08
CA SER A 161 17.60 -7.51 -9.54
C SER A 161 17.04 -8.65 -10.40
N ALA A 162 17.89 -9.55 -10.86
CA ALA A 162 17.43 -10.69 -11.64
C ALA A 162 16.37 -11.56 -10.95
N VAL A 163 16.33 -11.55 -9.62
CA VAL A 163 15.47 -12.44 -8.83
C VAL A 163 14.67 -11.73 -7.74
N ALA A 164 14.86 -10.42 -7.53
CA ALA A 164 14.27 -9.70 -6.42
C ALA A 164 13.29 -8.61 -6.88
N GLU A 165 12.14 -8.59 -6.24
CA GLU A 165 11.09 -7.58 -6.43
C GLU A 165 11.24 -6.47 -5.37
N ALA A 166 10.87 -5.24 -5.73
CA ALA A 166 11.14 -4.02 -4.97
C ALA A 166 10.60 -4.04 -3.53
N ASN A 167 9.32 -4.36 -3.32
CA ASN A 167 8.70 -4.33 -1.99
C ASN A 167 9.34 -5.33 -1.04
N ILE A 168 9.62 -6.54 -1.54
CA ILE A 168 10.26 -7.58 -0.72
C ILE A 168 11.74 -7.25 -0.48
N THR A 169 12.43 -6.68 -1.46
CA THR A 169 13.86 -6.32 -1.33
C THR A 169 14.06 -5.13 -0.41
N ASN A 170 13.11 -4.21 -0.36
CA ASN A 170 13.21 -3.03 0.49
C ASN A 170 13.22 -3.39 1.99
N ASP A 171 12.48 -4.42 2.40
CA ASP A 171 12.54 -4.97 3.78
C ASP A 171 12.38 -6.49 3.81
N PRO A 172 13.44 -7.26 3.48
CA PRO A 172 13.37 -8.73 3.46
C PRO A 172 13.18 -9.33 4.86
N GLU A 173 13.61 -8.63 5.91
CA GLU A 173 13.40 -9.05 7.31
C GLU A 173 11.92 -8.96 7.69
N ALA A 174 11.25 -7.87 7.31
CA ALA A 174 9.81 -7.74 7.50
C ALA A 174 9.04 -8.79 6.70
N ALA A 175 9.41 -9.01 5.45
CA ALA A 175 8.81 -10.05 4.61
C ALA A 175 8.94 -11.44 5.27
N ARG A 176 10.12 -11.77 5.79
CA ARG A 176 10.34 -13.03 6.52
C ARG A 176 9.44 -13.17 7.74
N ILE A 177 9.25 -12.10 8.52
CA ILE A 177 8.36 -12.10 9.70
C ILE A 177 6.92 -12.35 9.25
N VAL A 178 6.44 -11.62 8.26
CA VAL A 178 5.08 -11.72 7.75
C VAL A 178 4.79 -13.10 7.16
N PHE A 179 5.64 -13.62 6.29
CA PHE A 179 5.45 -14.96 5.68
C PHE A 179 5.52 -16.11 6.69
N ARG A 180 6.09 -15.89 7.88
CA ARG A 180 6.13 -16.88 8.96
C ARG A 180 5.08 -16.67 10.05
N SER A 181 4.23 -15.65 9.92
CA SER A 181 3.25 -15.27 10.94
C SER A 181 2.12 -16.28 11.12
N GLY A 182 1.85 -17.12 10.12
CA GLY A 182 0.67 -17.99 10.08
C GLY A 182 -0.60 -17.31 9.61
N MET A 183 -0.52 -16.06 9.12
CA MET A 183 -1.64 -15.41 8.42
C MET A 183 -2.01 -16.18 7.16
N GLU A 184 -3.29 -16.10 6.77
CA GLU A 184 -3.70 -16.46 5.42
C GLU A 184 -3.23 -15.38 4.46
N ILE A 185 -2.31 -15.73 3.54
CA ILE A 185 -1.66 -14.79 2.62
C ILE A 185 -2.03 -15.13 1.18
N THR A 186 -2.48 -14.11 0.45
CA THR A 186 -2.56 -14.13 -1.02
C THR A 186 -1.44 -13.27 -1.57
N LEU A 187 -0.47 -13.89 -2.24
CA LEU A 187 0.66 -13.19 -2.85
C LEU A 187 0.41 -12.96 -4.34
N VAL A 188 0.51 -11.71 -4.77
CA VAL A 188 0.44 -11.28 -6.18
C VAL A 188 1.81 -10.75 -6.57
N GLY A 189 2.64 -11.61 -7.14
CA GLY A 189 4.00 -11.29 -7.55
C GLY A 189 4.09 -10.71 -8.95
N LEU A 190 5.31 -10.35 -9.36
CA LEU A 190 5.61 -9.82 -10.70
C LEU A 190 5.18 -10.76 -11.83
N ASP A 191 5.12 -12.07 -11.56
CA ASP A 191 4.66 -13.08 -12.53
C ASP A 191 3.20 -12.88 -12.95
N VAL A 192 2.42 -12.14 -12.13
CA VAL A 192 1.05 -11.74 -12.43
C VAL A 192 1.02 -10.29 -12.89
N THR A 193 1.68 -9.38 -12.15
CA THR A 193 1.57 -7.94 -12.42
C THR A 193 2.21 -7.51 -13.72
N ASN A 194 3.24 -8.22 -14.18
CA ASN A 194 3.85 -7.99 -15.50
C ASN A 194 2.94 -8.35 -16.69
N GLU A 195 1.87 -9.11 -16.46
CA GLU A 195 0.87 -9.44 -17.48
C GLU A 195 -0.25 -8.38 -17.55
N VAL A 196 -0.27 -7.43 -16.59
CA VAL A 196 -1.28 -6.37 -16.49
C VAL A 196 -0.60 -5.01 -16.63
N TYR A 197 -0.63 -4.47 -17.82
CA TYR A 197 -0.05 -3.15 -18.13
C TYR A 197 -0.97 -2.39 -19.08
N TRP A 198 -0.81 -1.07 -19.10
CA TRP A 198 -1.51 -0.20 -20.01
C TRP A 198 -0.56 0.30 -21.09
N GLU A 199 -1.01 0.30 -22.31
CA GLU A 199 -0.34 0.93 -23.44
C GLU A 199 -0.92 2.33 -23.68
N GLU A 200 -0.25 3.15 -24.47
CA GLU A 200 -0.71 4.50 -24.82
C GLU A 200 -2.12 4.48 -25.43
N ALA A 201 -2.43 3.46 -26.22
CA ALA A 201 -3.75 3.28 -26.81
C ALA A 201 -4.88 3.09 -25.78
N ASP A 202 -4.58 2.51 -24.63
CA ASP A 202 -5.56 2.30 -23.56
C ASP A 202 -5.89 3.62 -22.83
N LEU A 203 -5.00 4.62 -22.90
CA LEU A 203 -5.20 5.93 -22.29
C LEU A 203 -6.03 6.87 -23.18
N GLU A 204 -6.08 6.65 -24.50
CA GLU A 204 -6.84 7.49 -25.42
C GLU A 204 -8.31 7.72 -25.04
N PRO A 205 -9.08 6.69 -24.60
CA PRO A 205 -10.45 6.89 -24.15
C PRO A 205 -10.55 7.81 -22.93
N LEU A 206 -9.59 7.70 -21.99
CA LEU A 206 -9.55 8.53 -20.77
C LEU A 206 -9.29 10.00 -21.11
N VAL A 207 -8.36 10.27 -22.03
CA VAL A 207 -8.08 11.63 -22.52
C VAL A 207 -9.29 12.25 -23.20
N LYS A 208 -10.10 11.45 -23.93
CA LYS A 208 -11.31 11.91 -24.64
C LYS A 208 -12.48 12.23 -23.71
N ILE A 209 -12.53 11.64 -22.50
CA ILE A 209 -13.58 11.93 -21.52
C ILE A 209 -13.47 13.38 -21.04
N GLY A 210 -12.26 13.93 -21.02
CA GLY A 210 -11.97 15.30 -20.61
C GLY A 210 -12.23 15.53 -19.12
N ASN A 211 -11.48 16.42 -18.50
CA ASN A 211 -11.79 16.97 -17.19
C ASN A 211 -12.65 18.23 -17.35
#